data_1a5aa179ba81467219f24c584d9347db
#
_entry.id   1a5aa179ba81467219f24c584d9347db
#
_cell.length_a   1.000
_cell.length_b   1.000
_cell.length_c   1.000
_cell.angle_alpha   90.00
_cell.angle_beta   90.00
_cell.angle_gamma   90.00
#
_symmetry.space_group_name_H-M   'P 1'
#
loop_
_entity.id
_entity.type
_entity.pdbx_description
1 polymer ?
#
loop_
_entity_poly.entity_id
_entity_poly.type
_entity_poly.pdbx_seq_one_letter_code
_entity_poly.pdbx_strand_id
1 'polypeptide(L)'
;MPTNNQQDQTRSPIRKVLDVCGIIILIAVLGYYVNRTIQSYLGQQAIDQTGLQIRTLEQTLEVAKNSNKLVLADMSAIWCPSCRKLDKQVFSDEQVKRQMSQDFIYTRIEFDSPEGTRFMQHYQVTGFPTLLVLNAKGKKLVQLPINYQPLDFLKTLKQVLEASH
;
A
#
# COMPACT_ATOMS: atom_id res chain seq x y z
N MET A 1 2.57 -36.55 -63.31
CA MET A 1 2.05 -35.30 -62.71
C MET A 1 1.49 -35.65 -61.33
N PRO A 2 2.10 -35.30 -60.23
CA PRO A 2 1.57 -35.51 -58.91
C PRO A 2 0.72 -34.28 -58.52
N THR A 3 -0.54 -34.52 -58.27
CA THR A 3 -1.49 -33.55 -57.72
C THR A 3 -1.14 -33.25 -56.27
N ASN A 4 -0.74 -32.01 -56.04
CA ASN A 4 -0.48 -31.45 -54.72
C ASN A 4 -1.82 -31.33 -53.96
N ASN A 5 -2.09 -32.28 -53.10
CA ASN A 5 -3.27 -32.24 -52.21
C ASN A 5 -2.93 -31.37 -51.01
N GLN A 6 -3.18 -30.08 -51.13
CA GLN A 6 -3.17 -29.14 -49.99
C GLN A 6 -4.34 -29.55 -49.07
N GLN A 7 -4.02 -30.34 -48.06
CA GLN A 7 -4.95 -30.54 -46.92
C GLN A 7 -5.06 -29.23 -46.18
N ASP A 8 -6.01 -28.42 -46.60
CA ASP A 8 -6.53 -27.29 -45.79
C ASP A 8 -7.19 -27.89 -44.52
N GLN A 9 -6.39 -28.06 -43.48
CA GLN A 9 -6.87 -28.48 -42.17
C GLN A 9 -7.73 -27.31 -41.60
N THR A 10 -9.01 -27.31 -41.97
CA THR A 10 -10.02 -26.47 -41.36
C THR A 10 -10.08 -26.81 -39.87
N ARG A 11 -9.39 -26.06 -39.03
CA ARG A 11 -9.47 -26.16 -37.57
C ARG A 11 -10.93 -26.12 -37.16
N SER A 12 -11.37 -27.08 -36.35
CA SER A 12 -12.76 -27.12 -35.87
C SER A 12 -13.14 -25.78 -35.22
N PRO A 13 -14.39 -25.32 -35.36
CA PRO A 13 -14.84 -24.04 -34.81
C PRO A 13 -14.54 -23.91 -33.29
N ILE A 14 -14.58 -25.01 -32.57
CA ILE A 14 -14.25 -25.07 -31.15
C ILE A 14 -12.79 -24.71 -30.89
N ARG A 15 -11.84 -25.18 -31.70
CA ARG A 15 -10.43 -24.85 -31.56
C ARG A 15 -10.18 -23.36 -31.81
N LYS A 16 -10.82 -22.76 -32.81
CA LYS A 16 -10.72 -21.32 -33.06
C LYS A 16 -11.24 -20.50 -31.87
N VAL A 17 -12.34 -20.91 -31.25
CA VAL A 17 -12.87 -20.25 -30.05
C VAL A 17 -11.88 -20.38 -28.87
N LEU A 18 -11.31 -21.56 -28.64
CA LEU A 18 -10.33 -21.78 -27.57
C LEU A 18 -9.06 -20.94 -27.79
N ASP A 19 -8.57 -20.85 -29.04
CA ASP A 19 -7.40 -20.02 -29.37
C ASP A 19 -7.68 -18.54 -29.08
N VAL A 20 -8.86 -18.04 -29.48
CA VAL A 20 -9.25 -16.63 -29.20
C VAL A 20 -9.40 -16.38 -27.71
N CYS A 21 -10.06 -17.27 -26.96
CA CYS A 21 -10.16 -17.14 -25.50
C CYS A 21 -8.79 -17.15 -24.84
N GLY A 22 -7.87 -18.01 -25.29
CA GLY A 22 -6.49 -18.06 -24.79
C GLY A 22 -5.74 -16.75 -25.01
N ILE A 23 -5.88 -16.15 -26.19
CA ILE A 23 -5.26 -14.85 -26.52
C ILE A 23 -5.86 -13.73 -25.62
N ILE A 24 -7.17 -13.71 -25.44
CA ILE A 24 -7.82 -12.69 -24.57
C ILE A 24 -7.31 -12.80 -23.13
N ILE A 25 -7.24 -14.01 -22.59
CA ILE A 25 -6.72 -14.26 -21.25
C ILE A 25 -5.26 -13.79 -21.14
N LEU A 26 -4.44 -14.13 -22.14
CA LEU A 26 -3.02 -13.71 -22.17
C LEU A 26 -2.89 -12.19 -22.16
N ILE A 27 -3.68 -11.47 -22.97
CA ILE A 27 -3.68 -10.01 -23.02
C ILE A 27 -4.14 -9.44 -21.69
N ALA A 28 -5.18 -10.00 -21.07
CA ALA A 28 -5.69 -9.55 -19.77
C ALA A 28 -4.64 -9.73 -18.66
N VAL A 29 -3.97 -10.88 -18.62
CA VAL A 29 -2.90 -11.18 -17.67
C VAL A 29 -1.71 -10.23 -17.88
N LEU A 30 -1.27 -10.05 -19.13
CA LEU A 30 -0.20 -9.11 -19.45
C LEU A 30 -0.57 -7.68 -19.04
N GLY A 31 -1.77 -7.23 -19.40
CA GLY A 31 -2.29 -5.92 -19.01
C GLY A 31 -2.32 -5.71 -17.49
N TYR A 32 -2.72 -6.74 -16.73
CA TYR A 32 -2.69 -6.71 -15.27
C TYR A 32 -1.26 -6.49 -14.74
N TYR A 33 -0.28 -7.26 -15.20
CA TYR A 33 1.11 -7.13 -14.73
C TYR A 33 1.73 -5.80 -15.12
N VAL A 34 1.49 -5.34 -16.35
CA VAL A 34 1.96 -4.01 -16.80
C VAL A 34 1.36 -2.91 -15.94
N ASN A 35 0.05 -2.92 -15.73
CA ASN A 35 -0.61 -1.94 -14.86
C ASN A 35 -0.05 -1.97 -13.44
N ARG A 36 0.11 -3.17 -12.84
CA ARG A 36 0.66 -3.32 -11.50
C ARG A 36 2.07 -2.74 -11.39
N THR A 37 2.92 -2.99 -12.38
CA THR A 37 4.28 -2.44 -12.43
C THR A 37 4.28 -0.92 -12.50
N ILE A 38 3.43 -0.33 -13.36
CA ILE A 38 3.28 1.12 -13.46
C ILE A 38 2.81 1.71 -12.12
N GLN A 39 1.79 1.11 -11.50
CA GLN A 39 1.26 1.58 -10.21
C GLN A 39 2.33 1.50 -9.10
N SER A 40 3.13 0.42 -9.07
CA SER A 40 4.22 0.28 -8.11
C SER A 40 5.31 1.33 -8.31
N TYR A 41 5.69 1.62 -9.55
CA TYR A 41 6.64 2.69 -9.86
C TYR A 41 6.14 4.06 -9.40
N LEU A 42 4.89 4.39 -9.70
CA LEU A 42 4.25 5.64 -9.25
C LEU A 42 4.10 5.70 -7.72
N GLY A 43 3.87 4.56 -7.08
CA GLY A 43 3.84 4.44 -5.62
C GLY A 43 5.20 4.73 -5.01
N GLN A 44 6.27 4.13 -5.54
CA GLN A 44 7.63 4.38 -5.06
C GLN A 44 7.99 5.86 -5.15
N GLN A 45 7.71 6.50 -6.28
CA GLN A 45 7.94 7.95 -6.43
C GLN A 45 7.18 8.78 -5.36
N ALA A 46 5.95 8.40 -5.04
CA ALA A 46 5.17 9.11 -4.04
C ALA A 46 5.77 8.92 -2.63
N ILE A 47 6.22 7.73 -2.29
CA ILE A 47 6.90 7.42 -1.03
C ILE A 47 8.18 8.26 -0.91
N ASP A 48 9.01 8.28 -1.96
CA ASP A 48 10.27 9.03 -1.97
C ASP A 48 10.04 10.54 -1.76
N GLN A 49 8.95 11.08 -2.31
CA GLN A 49 8.56 12.49 -2.13
C GLN A 49 8.15 12.83 -0.69
N THR A 50 7.70 11.85 0.11
CA THR A 50 7.38 12.13 1.52
C THR A 50 8.62 12.49 2.34
N GLY A 51 9.76 11.93 2.00
CA GLY A 51 10.99 12.05 2.78
C GLY A 51 10.93 11.40 4.16
N LEU A 52 9.89 10.60 4.44
CA LEU A 52 9.73 9.91 5.71
C LEU A 52 10.70 8.73 5.82
N GLN A 53 11.27 8.56 7.00
CA GLN A 53 12.10 7.38 7.27
C GLN A 53 11.21 6.16 7.46
N ILE A 54 11.32 5.19 6.56
CA ILE A 54 10.60 3.92 6.65
C ILE A 54 11.47 2.93 7.42
N ARG A 55 10.91 2.37 8.49
CA ARG A 55 11.49 1.32 9.34
C ARG A 55 10.53 0.15 9.42
N THR A 56 11.01 -1.02 9.84
CA THR A 56 10.12 -2.11 10.24
C THR A 56 9.35 -1.72 11.50
N LEU A 57 8.22 -2.38 11.76
CA LEU A 57 7.45 -2.15 12.99
C LEU A 57 8.31 -2.39 14.24
N GLU A 58 9.11 -3.45 14.24
CA GLU A 58 10.00 -3.79 15.35
C GLU A 58 11.01 -2.67 15.65
N GLN A 59 11.72 -2.19 14.62
CA GLN A 59 12.65 -1.06 14.74
C GLN A 59 11.94 0.22 15.22
N THR A 60 10.72 0.45 14.73
CA THR A 60 9.93 1.61 15.11
C THR A 60 9.52 1.56 16.57
N LEU A 61 9.06 0.41 17.06
CA LEU A 61 8.71 0.21 18.46
C LEU A 61 9.92 0.39 19.39
N GLU A 62 11.11 -0.08 18.96
CA GLU A 62 12.34 0.12 19.73
C GLU A 62 12.70 1.62 19.86
N VAL A 63 12.61 2.38 18.77
CA VAL A 63 12.82 3.83 18.80
C VAL A 63 11.76 4.53 19.68
N ALA A 64 10.49 4.10 19.56
CA ALA A 64 9.39 4.68 20.33
C ALA A 64 9.55 4.48 21.85
N LYS A 65 10.05 3.31 22.30
CA LYS A 65 10.34 3.04 23.72
C LYS A 65 11.33 4.05 24.30
N ASN A 66 12.32 4.47 23.50
CA ASN A 66 13.41 5.34 23.95
C ASN A 66 13.10 6.84 23.78
N SER A 67 12.05 7.21 23.04
CA SER A 67 11.72 8.59 22.71
C SER A 67 10.41 9.10 23.32
N ASN A 68 9.68 8.28 24.04
CA ASN A 68 8.34 8.58 24.59
C ASN A 68 7.33 9.08 23.53
N LYS A 69 7.49 8.61 22.28
CA LYS A 69 6.61 8.95 21.17
C LYS A 69 5.65 7.82 20.86
N LEU A 70 4.52 8.19 20.28
CA LEU A 70 3.58 7.22 19.73
C LEU A 70 4.10 6.67 18.38
N VAL A 71 3.56 5.55 17.94
CA VAL A 71 3.84 4.98 16.62
C VAL A 71 2.65 5.24 15.71
N LEU A 72 2.92 5.83 14.55
CA LEU A 72 1.97 5.90 13.44
C LEU A 72 2.30 4.80 12.44
N ALA A 73 1.51 3.74 12.45
CA ALA A 73 1.66 2.60 11.56
C ALA A 73 0.71 2.71 10.38
N ASP A 74 1.25 2.79 9.17
CA ASP A 74 0.55 2.88 7.91
C ASP A 74 0.59 1.52 7.18
N MET A 75 -0.54 0.79 7.21
CA MET A 75 -0.73 -0.39 6.39
C MET A 75 -1.08 0.03 4.97
N SER A 76 -0.20 -0.24 4.04
CA SER A 76 -0.26 0.27 2.66
C SER A 76 0.14 -0.80 1.65
N ALA A 77 -0.16 -0.56 0.37
CA ALA A 77 0.40 -1.33 -0.74
C ALA A 77 1.02 -0.36 -1.77
N ILE A 78 2.24 -0.66 -2.21
CA ILE A 78 2.99 0.22 -3.11
C ILE A 78 2.24 0.49 -4.43
N TRP A 79 1.43 -0.45 -4.89
CA TRP A 79 0.63 -0.34 -6.12
C TRP A 79 -0.76 0.27 -5.91
N CYS A 80 -1.11 0.66 -4.68
CA CYS A 80 -2.44 1.15 -4.30
C CYS A 80 -2.62 2.64 -4.65
N PRO A 81 -3.57 3.03 -5.50
CA PRO A 81 -3.78 4.45 -5.86
C PRO A 81 -4.21 5.32 -4.68
N SER A 82 -5.04 4.82 -3.76
CA SER A 82 -5.49 5.54 -2.58
C SER A 82 -4.37 5.75 -1.55
N CYS A 83 -3.48 4.76 -1.39
CA CYS A 83 -2.29 4.90 -0.55
C CYS A 83 -1.35 5.96 -1.14
N ARG A 84 -1.08 5.91 -2.45
CA ARG A 84 -0.30 6.93 -3.15
C ARG A 84 -0.91 8.33 -3.02
N LYS A 85 -2.24 8.45 -3.03
CA LYS A 85 -2.91 9.72 -2.81
C LYS A 85 -2.62 10.26 -1.41
N LEU A 86 -2.62 9.39 -0.38
CA LEU A 86 -2.28 9.75 0.99
C LEU A 86 -0.83 10.24 1.08
N ASP A 87 0.10 9.50 0.46
CA ASP A 87 1.52 9.88 0.41
C ASP A 87 1.69 11.28 -0.19
N LYS A 88 1.06 11.54 -1.35
CA LYS A 88 1.21 12.81 -2.09
C LYS A 88 0.51 13.99 -1.47
N GLN A 89 -0.64 13.81 -0.85
CA GLN A 89 -1.47 14.93 -0.37
C GLN A 89 -1.29 15.20 1.13
N VAL A 90 -0.97 14.16 1.92
CA VAL A 90 -0.90 14.27 3.37
C VAL A 90 0.53 14.13 3.87
N PHE A 91 1.18 13.01 3.55
CA PHE A 91 2.50 12.72 4.10
C PHE A 91 3.64 13.55 3.47
N SER A 92 3.40 14.15 2.29
CA SER A 92 4.33 15.12 1.68
C SER A 92 4.14 16.54 2.21
N ASP A 93 3.06 16.82 2.95
CA ASP A 93 2.81 18.14 3.51
C ASP A 93 3.79 18.47 4.65
N GLU A 94 4.42 19.64 4.58
CA GLU A 94 5.47 20.03 5.52
C GLU A 94 4.96 20.21 6.96
N GLN A 95 3.70 20.63 7.15
CA GLN A 95 3.13 20.77 8.50
C GLN A 95 2.82 19.39 9.09
N VAL A 96 2.31 18.48 8.27
CA VAL A 96 2.07 17.09 8.68
C VAL A 96 3.40 16.41 9.04
N LYS A 97 4.43 16.55 8.20
CA LYS A 97 5.75 15.96 8.48
C LYS A 97 6.35 16.50 9.78
N ARG A 98 6.25 17.82 10.02
CA ARG A 98 6.72 18.41 11.28
C ARG A 98 5.99 17.84 12.49
N GLN A 99 4.65 17.81 12.47
CA GLN A 99 3.86 17.27 13.56
C GLN A 99 4.17 15.78 13.81
N MET A 100 4.24 14.99 12.74
CA MET A 100 4.60 13.57 12.84
C MET A 100 5.99 13.39 13.45
N SER A 101 6.99 14.15 13.02
CA SER A 101 8.35 14.02 13.54
C SER A 101 8.50 14.42 15.02
N GLN A 102 7.63 15.29 15.52
CA GLN A 102 7.63 15.72 16.92
C GLN A 102 7.06 14.63 17.84
N ASP A 103 5.94 14.03 17.48
CA ASP A 103 5.13 13.25 18.41
C ASP A 103 5.01 11.78 18.06
N PHE A 104 5.39 11.40 16.82
CA PHE A 104 5.24 10.05 16.32
C PHE A 104 6.54 9.50 15.73
N ILE A 105 6.68 8.19 15.79
CA ILE A 105 7.61 7.44 14.95
C ILE A 105 6.77 6.75 13.87
N TYR A 106 7.08 7.07 12.60
CA TYR A 106 6.35 6.53 11.46
C TYR A 106 6.91 5.16 11.03
N THR A 107 6.02 4.24 10.70
CA THR A 107 6.35 3.00 10.01
C THR A 107 5.33 2.73 8.91
N ARG A 108 5.81 2.26 7.76
CA ARG A 108 4.99 1.78 6.66
C ARG A 108 5.06 0.26 6.60
N ILE A 109 3.90 -0.37 6.65
CA ILE A 109 3.76 -1.82 6.57
C ILE A 109 3.26 -2.16 5.17
N GLU A 110 4.09 -2.83 4.39
CA GLU A 110 3.74 -3.21 3.03
C GLU A 110 2.85 -4.46 3.01
N PHE A 111 1.69 -4.37 2.38
CA PHE A 111 0.68 -5.42 2.32
C PHE A 111 1.23 -6.75 1.79
N ASP A 112 1.99 -6.71 0.69
CA ASP A 112 2.55 -7.89 0.02
C ASP A 112 3.78 -8.48 0.76
N SER A 113 4.02 -8.08 2.02
CA SER A 113 5.16 -8.55 2.81
C SER A 113 4.74 -9.56 3.90
N PRO A 114 5.69 -10.38 4.38
CA PRO A 114 5.45 -11.22 5.56
C PRO A 114 5.11 -10.41 6.81
N GLU A 115 5.64 -9.19 6.94
CA GLU A 115 5.30 -8.27 8.01
C GLU A 115 3.86 -7.79 7.89
N GLY A 116 3.41 -7.46 6.66
CA GLY A 116 2.02 -7.08 6.38
C GLY A 116 1.03 -8.17 6.78
N THR A 117 1.32 -9.42 6.45
CA THR A 117 0.48 -10.55 6.85
C THR A 117 0.35 -10.66 8.37
N ARG A 118 1.48 -10.59 9.10
CA ARG A 118 1.47 -10.63 10.58
C ARG A 118 0.76 -9.43 11.19
N PHE A 119 0.98 -8.23 10.62
CA PHE A 119 0.34 -6.99 11.07
C PHE A 119 -1.18 -7.06 10.94
N MET A 120 -1.69 -7.50 9.79
CA MET A 120 -3.12 -7.65 9.56
C MET A 120 -3.76 -8.63 10.54
N GLN A 121 -3.14 -9.78 10.76
CA GLN A 121 -3.62 -10.78 11.70
C GLN A 121 -3.63 -10.25 13.15
N HIS A 122 -2.53 -9.61 13.58
CA HIS A 122 -2.38 -9.13 14.96
C HIS A 122 -3.33 -7.98 15.29
N TYR A 123 -3.46 -7.01 14.38
CA TYR A 123 -4.28 -5.81 14.61
C TYR A 123 -5.68 -5.90 14.02
N GLN A 124 -6.04 -7.04 13.43
CA GLN A 124 -7.34 -7.27 12.77
C GLN A 124 -7.63 -6.24 11.66
N VAL A 125 -6.60 -5.91 10.88
CA VAL A 125 -6.70 -5.00 9.74
C VAL A 125 -7.16 -5.80 8.52
N THR A 126 -8.19 -5.32 7.82
CA THR A 126 -8.81 -6.02 6.69
C THR A 126 -8.53 -5.39 5.33
N GLY A 127 -7.80 -4.26 5.29
CA GLY A 127 -7.52 -3.55 4.04
C GLY A 127 -6.55 -2.39 4.19
N PHE A 128 -6.34 -1.68 3.10
CA PHE A 128 -5.43 -0.54 3.03
C PHE A 128 -6.01 0.58 2.13
N PRO A 129 -5.61 1.87 2.35
CA PRO A 129 -4.76 2.31 3.45
C PRO A 129 -5.45 2.18 4.80
N THR A 130 -4.70 1.79 5.84
CA THR A 130 -5.16 1.77 7.23
C THR A 130 -4.09 2.37 8.12
N LEU A 131 -4.45 3.40 8.88
CA LEU A 131 -3.57 4.08 9.80
C LEU A 131 -3.91 3.70 11.24
N LEU A 132 -2.95 3.15 11.97
CA LEU A 132 -3.08 2.83 13.38
C LEU A 132 -2.13 3.69 14.20
N VAL A 133 -2.61 4.19 15.32
CA VAL A 133 -1.74 4.74 16.36
C VAL A 133 -1.53 3.66 17.42
N LEU A 134 -0.25 3.39 17.68
CA LEU A 134 0.17 2.41 18.69
C LEU A 134 0.97 3.13 19.79
N ASN A 135 0.95 2.58 20.99
CA ASN A 135 1.91 3.00 22.01
C ASN A 135 3.29 2.30 21.78
N ALA A 136 4.29 2.69 22.56
CA ALA A 136 5.63 2.14 22.45
C ALA A 136 5.74 0.62 22.76
N LYS A 137 4.68 0.02 23.37
CA LYS A 137 4.60 -1.43 23.60
C LYS A 137 3.92 -2.17 22.45
N GLY A 138 3.55 -1.47 21.37
CA GLY A 138 2.83 -2.04 20.22
C GLY A 138 1.32 -2.23 20.44
N LYS A 139 0.76 -1.75 21.54
CA LYS A 139 -0.71 -1.82 21.76
C LYS A 139 -1.41 -0.79 20.88
N LYS A 140 -2.41 -1.22 20.11
CA LYS A 140 -3.28 -0.34 19.32
C LYS A 140 -4.07 0.58 20.27
N LEU A 141 -3.93 1.89 20.05
CA LEU A 141 -4.69 2.92 20.76
C LEU A 141 -5.93 3.29 19.97
N VAL A 142 -5.76 3.61 18.69
CA VAL A 142 -6.84 4.03 17.80
C VAL A 142 -6.51 3.71 16.34
N GLN A 143 -7.54 3.55 15.54
CA GLN A 143 -7.46 3.56 14.08
C GLN A 143 -7.95 4.92 13.57
N LEU A 144 -7.10 5.60 12.78
CA LEU A 144 -7.44 6.90 12.24
C LEU A 144 -8.37 6.77 11.02
N PRO A 145 -9.31 7.70 10.84
CA PRO A 145 -10.05 7.82 9.60
C PRO A 145 -9.09 8.23 8.47
N ILE A 146 -9.29 7.68 7.28
CA ILE A 146 -8.54 8.10 6.11
C ILE A 146 -9.08 9.44 5.62
N ASN A 147 -8.23 10.45 5.67
CA ASN A 147 -8.52 11.79 5.17
C ASN A 147 -7.35 12.26 4.29
N TYR A 148 -7.67 12.85 3.16
CA TYR A 148 -6.67 13.34 2.19
C TYR A 148 -6.43 14.85 2.30
N GLN A 149 -7.00 15.51 3.32
CA GLN A 149 -6.77 16.92 3.60
C GLN A 149 -5.76 17.07 4.75
N PRO A 150 -4.60 17.71 4.53
CA PRO A 150 -3.55 17.85 5.55
C PRO A 150 -4.05 18.46 6.85
N LEU A 151 -4.86 19.52 6.76
CA LEU A 151 -5.36 20.21 7.97
C LEU A 151 -6.27 19.33 8.81
N ASP A 152 -7.11 18.51 8.19
CA ASP A 152 -8.00 17.62 8.93
C ASP A 152 -7.23 16.43 9.53
N PHE A 153 -6.22 15.95 8.82
CA PHE A 153 -5.31 14.94 9.35
C PHE A 153 -4.54 15.47 10.58
N LEU A 154 -4.03 16.70 10.51
CA LEU A 154 -3.38 17.36 11.66
C LEU A 154 -4.32 17.50 12.87
N LYS A 155 -5.60 17.87 12.66
CA LYS A 155 -6.59 17.92 13.75
C LYS A 155 -6.76 16.54 14.38
N THR A 156 -6.87 15.51 13.57
CA THR A 156 -6.99 14.11 14.05
C THR A 156 -5.77 13.69 14.87
N LEU A 157 -4.56 13.99 14.43
CA LEU A 157 -3.35 13.68 15.19
C LEU A 157 -3.32 14.39 16.55
N LYS A 158 -3.69 15.67 16.60
CA LYS A 158 -3.77 16.43 17.87
C LYS A 158 -4.77 15.84 18.84
N GLN A 159 -5.97 15.49 18.37
CA GLN A 159 -6.98 14.84 19.20
C GLN A 159 -6.49 13.53 19.82
N VAL A 160 -5.73 12.74 19.05
CA VAL A 160 -5.15 11.49 19.56
C VAL A 160 -4.09 11.76 20.64
N LEU A 161 -3.26 12.78 20.46
CA LEU A 161 -2.25 13.16 21.45
C LEU A 161 -2.91 13.61 22.76
N GLU A 162 -3.93 14.45 22.68
CA GLU A 162 -4.69 14.92 23.85
C GLU A 162 -5.36 13.76 24.62
N ALA A 163 -5.86 12.74 23.90
CA ALA A 163 -6.49 11.57 24.51
C ALA A 163 -5.50 10.54 25.06
N SER A 164 -4.21 10.63 24.73
CA SER A 164 -3.16 9.69 25.12
C SER A 164 -2.35 10.11 26.36
N HIS A 165 -2.56 11.33 26.83
CA HIS A 165 -2.03 11.90 28.08
C HIS A 165 -3.04 11.79 29.21
#